data_8c783e2900e2e7a42de2c6a02fc57dc6
#
_entry.id   8c783e2900e2e7a42de2c6a02fc57dc6
#
_cell.length_a   1.000
_cell.length_b   1.000
_cell.length_c   1.000
_cell.angle_alpha   90.00
_cell.angle_beta   90.00
_cell.angle_gamma   90.00
#
_symmetry.space_group_name_H-M   'P 1'
#
loop_
_entity.id
_entity.type
_entity.pdbx_description
1 polymer ?
#
loop_
_entity_poly.entity_id
_entity_poly.type
_entity_poly.pdbx_seq_one_letter_code
_entity_poly.pdbx_strand_id
1 'polypeptide(L)' 'MEHIYLSIKQAAKMIGVSALTLRNWDKKGILSAYRNPVNNYRVYRRDHVELFLRRIENSKNTRHGRKIDISLL' A
#
# COMPACT_ATOMS: atom_id res chain seq x y z
N MET A 1 8.53 -1.16 21.15
CA MET A 1 7.35 -1.55 20.43
C MET A 1 7.72 -2.01 19.04
N GLU A 2 7.27 -3.17 18.68
CA GLU A 2 7.66 -3.73 17.41
C GLU A 2 6.61 -3.46 16.36
N HIS A 3 7.10 -3.20 15.16
CA HIS A 3 6.20 -3.01 14.04
C HIS A 3 6.20 -4.27 13.20
N ILE A 4 5.06 -4.54 12.65
CA ILE A 4 4.93 -5.68 11.74
C ILE A 4 5.18 -5.17 10.33
N TYR A 5 6.04 -5.88 9.63
CA TYR A 5 6.38 -5.53 8.26
C TYR A 5 5.84 -6.58 7.30
N LEU A 6 5.39 -6.11 6.17
CA LEU A 6 4.84 -6.95 5.12
C LEU A 6 5.75 -6.90 3.92
N SER A 7 5.85 -8.01 3.21
CA SER A 7 6.54 -7.99 1.93
C SER A 7 5.64 -7.25 0.93
N ILE A 8 6.24 -6.88 -0.20
CA ILE A 8 5.45 -6.20 -1.22
C ILE A 8 4.30 -7.07 -1.69
N LYS A 9 4.51 -8.37 -1.75
CA LYS A 9 3.47 -9.30 -2.13
C LYS A 9 2.33 -9.30 -1.14
N GLN A 10 2.65 -9.34 0.13
CA GLN A 10 1.64 -9.34 1.19
C GLN A 10 0.88 -8.03 1.21
N ALA A 11 1.59 -6.93 1.07
CA ALA A 11 0.95 -5.62 1.07
C ALA A 11 0.03 -5.48 -0.15
N ALA A 12 0.48 -5.94 -1.29
CA ALA A 12 -0.32 -5.88 -2.51
C ALA A 12 -1.61 -6.67 -2.35
N LYS A 13 -1.49 -7.84 -1.77
CA LYS A 13 -2.65 -8.69 -1.56
C LYS A 13 -3.62 -8.04 -0.59
N MET A 14 -3.11 -7.43 0.44
CA MET A 14 -3.93 -6.79 1.44
C MET A 14 -4.69 -5.60 0.87
N ILE A 15 -4.06 -4.85 0.00
CA ILE A 15 -4.68 -3.69 -0.62
C ILE A 15 -5.55 -4.07 -1.81
N GLY A 16 -5.20 -5.17 -2.47
CA GLY A 16 -5.95 -5.62 -3.63
C GLY A 16 -5.39 -5.11 -4.94
N VAL A 17 -4.09 -4.91 -5.00
CA VAL A 17 -3.44 -4.43 -6.22
C VAL A 17 -2.26 -5.33 -6.53
N SER A 18 -1.60 -5.08 -7.64
CA SER A 18 -0.43 -5.87 -8.01
C SER A 18 0.82 -5.30 -7.34
N ALA A 19 1.84 -6.12 -7.26
CA ALA A 19 3.12 -5.68 -6.73
C ALA A 19 3.71 -4.57 -7.59
N LEU A 20 3.47 -4.63 -8.88
CA LEU A 20 3.96 -3.59 -9.78
C LEU A 20 3.33 -2.25 -9.45
N THR A 21 2.05 -2.26 -9.14
CA THR A 21 1.37 -1.05 -8.74
C THR A 21 2.01 -0.46 -7.50
N LEU A 22 2.33 -1.31 -6.53
CA LEU A 22 2.98 -0.81 -5.31
C LEU A 22 4.35 -0.24 -5.58
N ARG A 23 5.10 -0.83 -6.50
CA ARG A 23 6.40 -0.28 -6.86
C ARG A 23 6.27 1.10 -7.47
N ASN A 24 5.27 1.26 -8.32
CA ASN A 24 5.01 2.56 -8.93
C ASN A 24 4.59 3.58 -7.88
N TRP A 25 3.78 3.16 -6.93
CA TRP A 25 3.34 4.05 -5.86
C TRP A 25 4.50 4.46 -4.97
N ASP A 26 5.43 3.55 -4.74
CA ASP A 26 6.63 3.87 -3.98
C ASP A 26 7.44 4.95 -4.69
N LYS A 27 7.61 4.80 -5.98
CA LYS A 27 8.35 5.78 -6.77
C LYS A 27 7.68 7.14 -6.78
N LYS A 28 6.37 7.14 -6.79
CA LYS A 28 5.62 8.39 -6.83
C LYS A 28 5.38 8.99 -5.45
N GLY A 29 5.77 8.28 -4.41
CA GLY A 29 5.55 8.77 -3.07
C GLY A 29 4.13 8.62 -2.56
N ILE A 30 3.33 7.84 -3.24
CA ILE A 30 1.94 7.61 -2.82
C ILE A 30 1.88 6.69 -1.62
N LEU A 31 2.63 5.61 -1.67
CA LEU A 31 2.76 4.69 -0.56
C LEU A 31 4.21 4.21 -0.54
N SER A 32 4.99 4.83 0.30
CA SER A 32 6.43 4.57 0.33
C SER A 32 6.76 3.28 1.04
N ALA A 33 7.72 2.58 0.50
CA ALA A 33 8.20 1.34 1.10
C ALA A 33 9.47 1.63 1.88
N TYR A 34 9.74 0.75 2.82
CA TYR A 34 11.02 0.74 3.53
C TYR A 34 11.88 -0.32 2.87
N ARG A 35 13.18 -0.22 3.08
CA ARG A 35 14.10 -1.22 2.58
C ARG A 35 14.62 -2.05 3.73
N ASN A 36 14.54 -3.36 3.59
CA ASN A 36 15.12 -4.26 4.56
C ASN A 36 16.64 -4.14 4.47
N PRO A 37 17.32 -3.79 5.56
CA PRO A 37 18.77 -3.58 5.48
C PRO A 37 19.56 -4.86 5.19
N VAL A 38 18.96 -6.01 5.40
CA VAL A 38 19.64 -7.27 5.18
C VAL A 38 19.67 -7.64 3.70
N ASN A 39 18.54 -7.53 3.02
CA ASN A 39 18.44 -7.97 1.63
C ASN A 39 17.97 -6.88 0.68
N ASN A 40 17.73 -5.69 1.20
CA ASN A 40 17.34 -4.54 0.38
C ASN A 40 16.00 -4.71 -0.33
N TYR A 41 15.19 -5.64 0.12
CA TYR A 41 13.86 -5.82 -0.45
C TYR A 41 12.91 -4.79 0.13
N ARG A 42 11.90 -4.44 -0.63
CA ARG A 42 10.88 -3.54 -0.15
C ARG A 42 10.01 -4.22 0.89
N VAL A 43 9.79 -3.51 1.99
CA VAL A 43 8.87 -3.97 3.02
C VAL A 43 7.97 -2.80 3.38
N TYR A 44 6.78 -3.11 3.85
CA TYR A 44 5.80 -2.09 4.21
C TYR A 44 5.38 -2.30 5.64
N ARG A 45 5.26 -1.20 6.37
CA ARG A 45 4.74 -1.30 7.73
C ARG A 45 3.24 -1.58 7.64
N ARG A 46 2.82 -2.56 8.39
CA ARG A 46 1.42 -2.96 8.36
C ARG A 46 0.49 -1.81 8.75
N ASP A 47 0.85 -1.05 9.76
CA ASP A 47 0.02 0.05 10.19
C ASP A 47 -0.09 1.14 9.12
N HIS A 48 0.97 1.34 8.35
CA HIS A 48 0.91 2.29 7.23
C HIS A 48 -0.02 1.79 6.14
N VAL A 49 0.00 0.49 5.88
CA VAL A 49 -0.88 -0.09 4.89
C VAL A 49 -2.33 0.03 5.34
N GLU A 50 -2.58 -0.24 6.61
CA GLU A 50 -3.92 -0.12 7.14
C GLU A 50 -4.43 1.30 7.08
N LEU A 51 -3.58 2.24 7.37
CA LEU A 51 -3.97 3.64 7.29
C LEU A 51 -4.29 4.04 5.86
N PHE A 52 -3.50 3.56 4.92
CA PHE A 52 -3.72 3.82 3.51
C PHE A 52 -5.07 3.24 3.07
N LEU A 53 -5.36 2.05 3.53
CA LEU A 53 -6.65 1.41 3.22
C LEU A 53 -7.82 2.22 3.77
N ARG A 54 -7.66 2.78 4.94
CA ARG A 54 -8.72 3.61 5.50
C ARG A 54 -8.98 4.83 4.66
N ARG A 55 -7.93 5.42 4.13
CA ARG A 55 -8.10 6.58 3.27
C ARG A 55 -8.83 6.21 2.01
N ILE A 56 -8.52 5.06 1.46
CA ILE A 56 -9.19 4.58 0.27
C ILE A 56 -10.67 4.34 0.57
N GLU A 57 -10.94 3.71 1.71
CA GLU A 57 -12.31 3.41 2.06
C GLU A 57 -13.12 4.66 2.31
N ASN A 58 -12.52 5.65 2.90
CA ASN A 58 -13.21 6.92 3.13
C ASN A 58 -13.55 7.59 1.81
N SER A 59 -12.64 7.56 0.88
CA SER A 59 -12.91 8.06 -0.45
C SER A 59 -14.04 7.32 -1.10
N LYS A 60 -14.04 6.03 -0.92
CA LYS A 60 -15.03 5.18 -1.51
C LYS A 60 -16.42 5.47 -0.98
N ASN A 61 -16.50 5.82 0.28
CA ASN A 61 -17.77 6.11 0.90
C ASN A 61 -18.44 7.31 0.31
N THR A 62 -17.71 8.20 -0.25
CA THR A 62 -18.30 9.37 -0.86
C THR A 62 -18.79 9.06 -2.26
N ARG A 63 -18.44 7.88 -2.75
CA ARG A 63 -18.92 7.48 -4.07
C ARG A 63 -19.80 6.31 -3.85
N HIS A 64 -20.55 5.92 -4.67
CA HIS A 64 -21.44 4.85 -4.47
C HIS A 64 -20.77 3.53 -4.65
N GLY A 65 -19.73 3.28 -3.96
CA GLY A 65 -19.14 1.99 -3.94
C GLY A 65 -18.46 1.54 -5.20
N ARG A 66 -18.25 2.46 -6.10
CA ARG A 66 -17.54 2.13 -7.26
C ARG A 66 -16.14 1.78 -6.92
N LYS A 67 -15.59 0.94 -7.71
CA LYS A 67 -14.22 0.58 -7.55
C LYS A 67 -13.35 1.79 -7.69
N ILE A 68 -12.38 1.92 -6.85
CA ILE A 68 -11.48 3.04 -6.88
C ILE A 68 -10.64 2.99 -8.13
N ASP A 69 -10.53 4.11 -8.79
CA ASP A 69 -9.69 4.18 -9.96
C ASP A 69 -8.28 4.48 -9.52
N ILE A 70 -7.56 3.43 -9.27
CA ILE A 70 -6.23 3.51 -8.73
C ILE A 70 -5.27 4.17 -9.69
N SER A 71 -5.55 4.09 -10.95
CA SER A 71 -4.65 4.66 -11.94
C SER A 71 -4.57 6.17 -11.83
N LEU A 72 -5.51 6.77 -11.15
CA LEU A 72 -5.46 8.22 -10.95
C LEU A 72 -4.53 8.63 -9.84
N LEU A 73 -4.12 7.69 -9.05
CA LEU A 73 -3.16 7.98 -8.00
C LEU A 73 -1.73 8.01 -8.58
#